data_41bfe610fb742024b20ac9f3fac76837
#
_entry.id   41bfe610fb742024b20ac9f3fac76837
#
_cell.length_a   1.000
_cell.length_b   1.000
_cell.length_c   1.000
_cell.angle_alpha   90.00
_cell.angle_beta   90.00
_cell.angle_gamma   90.00
#
_symmetry.space_group_name_H-M   'P 1'
#
loop_
_entity.id
_entity.type
_entity.pdbx_description
1 polymer ?
#
loop_
_entity_poly.entity_id
_entity_poly.type
_entity_poly.pdbx_seq_one_letter_code
_entity_poly.pdbx_strand_id
1 'polypeptide(L)'
;MKFRHILSLAAAAVAVQASVAQAPATAPTEDEVILHAWSWSFDTIAANMADIAAAGYAYVQTSPAQACYVGEGGGKALYSKPGDSVQGKWYYYYQPTDWTIGNYALGTRDAFKAMCDSAYAHGVKVIVDVLPNHTAVDHTAVLPGLDNAVGGHENLFHANGFTDITDYNDRGQCTTGKMGGLPDVNTENPDFQYYYMQYVNDLINLGARGFRYDTAKHIGLPSDPLDPKAKENNFWPIFTGREAVKGLSLLMPDSLFIYGEVLQDRNVKEKEYAEFMDLTASAYGHALRQALNGGSYNAADLVSWHHPARPDQLVTWVESHDTYCNEHESAGMTDDQIRSGFVFLTARQHGRPLFFSRPAGSTRENYWGNNVLGARGNDEFKHPEVVAANAFRRAMHGEVEHLFTSKDGAVVQVARGEKGAALVNFSGKKQSVRLDTTLPDGEYTDGVHGQTFRVRNGLLDAKLAPHASYILYSK
;
A
#
# COMPACT_ATOMS: atom_id res chain seq x y z
N MET A 1 -59.61 -46.86 22.02
CA MET A 1 -58.32 -46.75 21.42
C MET A 1 -58.37 -45.85 20.17
N LYS A 2 -57.93 -44.59 20.28
CA LYS A 2 -57.91 -43.66 19.14
C LYS A 2 -56.44 -43.26 18.98
N PHE A 3 -55.82 -43.68 17.88
CA PHE A 3 -54.47 -43.25 17.48
C PHE A 3 -54.59 -41.87 16.86
N ARG A 4 -53.85 -40.90 17.38
CA ARG A 4 -53.60 -39.57 16.75
C ARG A 4 -52.29 -39.63 16.00
N HIS A 5 -52.38 -39.47 14.67
CA HIS A 5 -51.18 -39.22 13.84
C HIS A 5 -50.78 -37.75 14.01
N ILE A 6 -49.52 -37.55 14.42
CA ILE A 6 -48.87 -36.23 14.41
C ILE A 6 -48.09 -36.17 13.08
N LEU A 7 -48.55 -35.30 12.15
CA LEU A 7 -47.79 -34.91 10.98
C LEU A 7 -46.81 -33.83 11.41
N SER A 8 -45.52 -34.12 11.36
CA SER A 8 -44.46 -33.11 11.44
C SER A 8 -44.19 -32.52 10.05
N LEU A 9 -44.53 -31.25 9.83
CA LEU A 9 -44.10 -30.48 8.71
C LEU A 9 -42.62 -30.06 8.95
N ALA A 10 -41.72 -30.61 8.16
CA ALA A 10 -40.36 -30.11 8.03
C ALA A 10 -40.38 -28.93 7.03
N ALA A 11 -40.21 -27.71 7.52
CA ALA A 11 -39.98 -26.54 6.65
C ALA A 11 -38.54 -26.57 6.14
N ALA A 12 -38.35 -26.85 4.87
CA ALA A 12 -37.07 -26.71 4.21
C ALA A 12 -36.85 -25.21 3.91
N ALA A 13 -35.96 -24.56 4.64
CA ALA A 13 -35.48 -23.24 4.32
C ALA A 13 -34.54 -23.34 3.10
N VAL A 14 -35.04 -22.94 1.93
CA VAL A 14 -34.19 -22.74 0.75
C VAL A 14 -33.46 -21.43 0.94
N ALA A 15 -32.21 -21.49 1.33
CA ALA A 15 -31.30 -20.34 1.29
C ALA A 15 -31.02 -20.01 -0.19
N VAL A 16 -31.65 -18.97 -0.70
CA VAL A 16 -31.28 -18.37 -1.99
C VAL A 16 -29.93 -17.67 -1.77
N GLN A 17 -28.84 -18.35 -2.07
CA GLN A 17 -27.55 -17.71 -2.25
C GLN A 17 -27.63 -16.87 -3.52
N ALA A 18 -27.80 -15.57 -3.38
CA ALA A 18 -27.54 -14.65 -4.47
C ALA A 18 -26.04 -14.71 -4.79
N SER A 19 -25.68 -15.45 -5.83
CA SER A 19 -24.35 -15.40 -6.39
C SER A 19 -24.16 -14.03 -7.02
N VAL A 20 -23.50 -13.11 -6.28
CA VAL A 20 -22.99 -11.88 -6.88
C VAL A 20 -21.95 -12.33 -7.91
N ALA A 21 -22.16 -11.98 -9.17
CA ALA A 21 -21.19 -12.24 -10.22
C ALA A 21 -19.89 -11.50 -9.86
N GLN A 22 -18.92 -12.24 -9.34
CA GLN A 22 -17.58 -11.70 -9.12
C GLN A 22 -16.90 -11.54 -10.48
N ALA A 23 -16.22 -10.40 -10.70
CA ALA A 23 -15.35 -10.23 -11.84
C ALA A 23 -14.38 -11.40 -11.97
N PRO A 24 -14.06 -11.82 -13.19
CA PRO A 24 -12.96 -12.75 -13.39
C PRO A 24 -11.72 -12.16 -12.72
N ALA A 25 -11.13 -12.90 -11.81
CA ALA A 25 -9.89 -12.52 -11.16
C ALA A 25 -8.80 -12.54 -12.22
N THR A 26 -8.35 -11.37 -12.65
CA THR A 26 -7.19 -11.23 -13.54
C THR A 26 -5.94 -11.15 -12.69
N ALA A 27 -4.86 -11.80 -13.14
CA ALA A 27 -3.56 -11.66 -12.52
C ALA A 27 -3.14 -10.18 -12.48
N PRO A 28 -2.46 -9.73 -11.41
CA PRO A 28 -1.92 -8.38 -11.33
C PRO A 28 -0.95 -8.07 -12.48
N THR A 29 -1.00 -6.85 -13.02
CA THR A 29 -0.08 -6.39 -14.06
C THR A 29 0.76 -5.20 -13.57
N GLU A 30 1.95 -4.99 -14.14
CA GLU A 30 2.88 -3.95 -13.69
C GLU A 30 2.41 -2.52 -13.97
N ASP A 31 1.51 -2.32 -14.92
CA ASP A 31 0.98 -1.00 -15.30
C ASP A 31 -0.13 -0.48 -14.36
N GLU A 32 -0.49 -1.27 -13.36
CA GLU A 32 -1.49 -0.90 -12.36
C GLU A 32 -0.92 0.05 -11.31
N VAL A 33 -1.67 1.09 -10.98
CA VAL A 33 -1.31 2.14 -10.01
C VAL A 33 -2.21 2.05 -8.79
N ILE A 34 -1.66 2.33 -7.61
CA ILE A 34 -2.33 2.21 -6.32
C ILE A 34 -2.63 3.60 -5.76
N LEU A 35 -3.88 3.84 -5.34
CA LEU A 35 -4.21 4.93 -4.42
C LEU A 35 -4.21 4.39 -2.99
N HIS A 36 -3.38 4.93 -2.10
CA HIS A 36 -3.48 4.68 -0.67
C HIS A 36 -4.47 5.68 -0.05
N ALA A 37 -5.71 5.23 0.13
CA ALA A 37 -6.79 5.98 0.77
C ALA A 37 -6.62 5.93 2.31
N TRP A 38 -5.51 6.50 2.79
CA TRP A 38 -5.11 6.42 4.18
C TRP A 38 -6.12 7.07 5.12
N SER A 39 -6.55 6.31 6.11
CA SER A 39 -7.56 6.72 7.10
C SER A 39 -8.95 7.02 6.56
N TRP A 40 -9.24 6.82 5.27
CA TRP A 40 -10.60 6.96 4.77
C TRP A 40 -11.47 5.82 5.27
N SER A 41 -12.69 6.10 5.70
CA SER A 41 -13.65 5.05 6.03
C SER A 41 -14.07 4.26 4.77
N PHE A 42 -14.58 3.05 4.95
CA PHE A 42 -15.06 2.22 3.84
C PHE A 42 -16.18 2.94 3.07
N ASP A 43 -17.10 3.60 3.76
CA ASP A 43 -18.14 4.42 3.14
C ASP A 43 -17.56 5.60 2.35
N THR A 44 -16.52 6.24 2.88
CA THR A 44 -15.83 7.34 2.19
C THR A 44 -15.16 6.86 0.91
N ILE A 45 -14.49 5.70 0.94
CA ILE A 45 -13.88 5.11 -0.26
C ILE A 45 -14.98 4.76 -1.28
N ALA A 46 -16.04 4.10 -0.85
CA ALA A 46 -17.17 3.74 -1.72
C ALA A 46 -17.78 4.96 -2.41
N ALA A 47 -18.01 6.04 -1.67
CA ALA A 47 -18.60 7.29 -2.18
C ALA A 47 -17.71 8.03 -3.19
N ASN A 48 -16.39 7.81 -3.16
CA ASN A 48 -15.43 8.45 -4.06
C ASN A 48 -14.88 7.50 -5.14
N MET A 49 -15.44 6.31 -5.30
CA MET A 49 -14.90 5.28 -6.20
C MET A 49 -14.91 5.71 -7.67
N ALA A 50 -15.92 6.46 -8.09
CA ALA A 50 -15.99 7.01 -9.45
C ALA A 50 -14.80 7.97 -9.74
N ASP A 51 -14.44 8.84 -8.80
CA ASP A 51 -13.32 9.75 -8.92
C ASP A 51 -11.98 8.98 -8.95
N ILE A 52 -11.85 7.94 -8.11
CA ILE A 52 -10.67 7.06 -8.06
C ILE A 52 -10.47 6.36 -9.40
N ALA A 53 -11.52 5.78 -9.94
CA ALA A 53 -11.51 5.13 -11.26
C ALA A 53 -11.19 6.12 -12.39
N ALA A 54 -11.84 7.29 -12.39
CA ALA A 54 -11.63 8.35 -13.39
C ALA A 54 -10.19 8.90 -13.35
N ALA A 55 -9.57 8.97 -12.16
CA ALA A 55 -8.17 9.34 -12.01
C ALA A 55 -7.20 8.24 -12.50
N GLY A 56 -7.70 7.05 -12.81
CA GLY A 56 -6.94 5.97 -13.46
C GLY A 56 -6.22 5.03 -12.53
N TYR A 57 -6.61 4.97 -11.26
CA TYR A 57 -6.11 3.96 -10.34
C TYR A 57 -6.74 2.58 -10.62
N ALA A 58 -5.90 1.55 -10.64
CA ALA A 58 -6.35 0.17 -10.74
C ALA A 58 -6.65 -0.44 -9.36
N TYR A 59 -5.99 0.09 -8.33
CA TYR A 59 -6.17 -0.32 -6.95
C TYR A 59 -6.46 0.87 -6.04
N VAL A 60 -7.31 0.62 -5.04
CA VAL A 60 -7.41 1.45 -3.84
C VAL A 60 -6.98 0.62 -2.64
N GLN A 61 -6.03 1.13 -1.85
CA GLN A 61 -5.58 0.51 -0.61
C GLN A 61 -6.27 1.17 0.57
N THR A 62 -6.92 0.35 1.41
CA THR A 62 -7.51 0.79 2.68
C THR A 62 -6.46 0.76 3.78
N SER A 63 -6.71 1.50 4.85
CA SER A 63 -6.08 1.25 6.15
C SER A 63 -6.61 -0.06 6.76
N PRO A 64 -6.00 -0.59 7.86
CA PRO A 64 -6.30 -1.89 8.43
C PRO A 64 -7.78 -2.11 8.78
N ALA A 65 -8.35 -3.22 8.29
CA ALA A 65 -9.78 -3.50 8.38
C ALA A 65 -10.19 -4.32 9.62
N GLN A 66 -9.25 -4.88 10.37
CA GLN A 66 -9.53 -5.73 11.53
C GLN A 66 -10.00 -4.93 12.75
N ALA A 67 -10.57 -5.64 13.74
CA ALA A 67 -10.85 -5.07 15.04
C ALA A 67 -9.57 -4.51 15.68
N CYS A 68 -9.68 -3.37 16.32
CA CYS A 68 -8.53 -2.65 16.83
C CYS A 68 -8.77 -2.01 18.20
N TYR A 69 -7.69 -1.58 18.83
CA TYR A 69 -7.74 -0.85 20.09
C TYR A 69 -8.63 0.40 19.97
N VAL A 70 -9.46 0.63 20.98
CA VAL A 70 -10.37 1.77 21.07
C VAL A 70 -9.90 2.68 22.19
N GLY A 71 -9.00 3.61 21.87
CA GLY A 71 -8.53 4.61 22.81
C GLY A 71 -9.40 5.87 22.83
N GLU A 72 -9.31 6.63 23.91
CA GLU A 72 -9.96 7.94 24.08
C GLU A 72 -11.46 7.91 23.75
N GLY A 73 -12.15 6.83 24.15
CA GLY A 73 -13.59 6.68 23.95
C GLY A 73 -14.02 6.54 22.49
N GLY A 74 -13.13 6.11 21.59
CA GLY A 74 -13.41 5.99 20.15
C GLY A 74 -13.44 7.32 19.41
N GLY A 75 -12.66 8.28 19.88
CA GLY A 75 -12.54 9.60 19.26
C GLY A 75 -12.06 9.57 17.81
N LYS A 76 -12.55 10.49 17.00
CA LYS A 76 -12.38 10.51 15.53
C LYS A 76 -11.37 11.55 15.03
N ALA A 77 -10.48 12.09 15.88
CA ALA A 77 -9.34 12.87 15.41
C ALA A 77 -8.28 11.92 14.81
N LEU A 78 -7.58 12.36 13.75
CA LEU A 78 -6.38 11.68 13.29
C LEU A 78 -5.29 11.72 14.35
N TYR A 79 -5.16 12.86 15.04
CA TYR A 79 -4.23 13.02 16.14
C TYR A 79 -4.74 14.07 17.13
N SER A 80 -4.65 13.77 18.41
CA SER A 80 -5.01 14.66 19.50
C SER A 80 -3.96 14.68 20.60
N LYS A 81 -3.90 15.80 21.32
CA LYS A 81 -3.15 15.95 22.56
C LYS A 81 -4.12 15.93 23.75
N PRO A 82 -3.65 15.64 24.97
CA PRO A 82 -4.48 15.76 26.16
C PRO A 82 -5.09 17.18 26.25
N GLY A 83 -6.41 17.26 26.40
CA GLY A 83 -7.15 18.52 26.49
C GLY A 83 -7.72 19.05 25.18
N ASP A 84 -7.42 18.44 24.03
CA ASP A 84 -8.07 18.79 22.77
C ASP A 84 -9.57 18.47 22.82
N SER A 85 -10.38 19.29 22.14
CA SER A 85 -11.84 19.14 22.12
C SER A 85 -12.32 17.91 21.37
N VAL A 86 -11.54 17.45 20.39
CA VAL A 86 -11.77 16.20 19.64
C VAL A 86 -10.59 15.28 19.89
N GLN A 87 -10.88 14.10 20.43
CA GLN A 87 -9.87 13.10 20.75
C GLN A 87 -9.76 12.06 19.64
N GLY A 88 -8.63 11.34 19.59
CA GLY A 88 -8.38 10.23 18.67
C GLY A 88 -6.92 10.14 18.23
N LYS A 89 -6.55 8.98 17.75
CA LYS A 89 -5.23 8.67 17.18
C LYS A 89 -5.41 7.73 16.00
N TRP A 90 -4.83 8.08 14.84
CA TRP A 90 -4.87 7.23 13.65
C TRP A 90 -4.25 5.85 13.89
N TYR A 91 -3.15 5.77 14.63
CA TYR A 91 -2.42 4.52 14.83
C TYR A 91 -3.14 3.48 15.70
N TYR A 92 -4.32 3.76 16.25
CA TYR A 92 -5.09 2.74 16.97
C TYR A 92 -5.61 1.63 16.05
N TYR A 93 -5.89 1.88 14.78
CA TYR A 93 -6.26 0.81 13.87
C TYR A 93 -5.03 -0.04 13.40
N TYR A 94 -3.80 0.40 13.72
CA TYR A 94 -2.59 -0.44 13.65
C TYR A 94 -2.33 -1.24 14.94
N GLN A 95 -3.28 -1.28 15.86
CA GLN A 95 -3.21 -2.02 17.10
C GLN A 95 -4.33 -3.08 17.15
N PRO A 96 -4.14 -4.26 16.52
CA PRO A 96 -5.14 -5.32 16.48
C PRO A 96 -5.52 -5.82 17.86
N THR A 97 -6.82 -6.05 18.07
CA THR A 97 -7.39 -6.74 19.25
C THR A 97 -8.08 -8.05 18.87
N ASP A 98 -8.36 -8.22 17.58
CA ASP A 98 -8.88 -9.43 16.97
C ASP A 98 -8.73 -9.33 15.43
N TRP A 99 -8.80 -10.49 14.75
CA TRP A 99 -8.82 -10.55 13.28
C TRP A 99 -10.23 -10.89 12.77
N THR A 100 -11.14 -9.96 13.01
CA THR A 100 -12.50 -9.90 12.42
C THR A 100 -12.68 -8.57 11.71
N ILE A 101 -13.47 -8.55 10.62
CA ILE A 101 -13.62 -7.36 9.78
C ILE A 101 -14.51 -6.33 10.46
N GLY A 102 -14.01 -5.12 10.60
CA GLY A 102 -14.70 -3.94 11.10
C GLY A 102 -14.04 -3.36 12.33
N ASN A 103 -14.00 -2.03 12.38
CA ASN A 103 -13.53 -1.27 13.54
C ASN A 103 -14.23 0.09 13.60
N TYR A 104 -14.11 0.74 14.76
CA TYR A 104 -14.74 2.04 15.00
C TYR A 104 -14.22 3.15 14.06
N ALA A 105 -12.99 3.01 13.58
CA ALA A 105 -12.31 4.03 12.77
C ALA A 105 -12.83 4.04 11.33
N LEU A 106 -12.91 2.87 10.69
CA LEU A 106 -13.11 2.74 9.25
C LEU A 106 -14.50 2.25 8.85
N GLY A 107 -15.20 1.50 9.73
CA GLY A 107 -16.55 1.02 9.45
C GLY A 107 -16.77 -0.46 9.75
N THR A 108 -17.95 -0.93 9.41
CA THR A 108 -18.42 -2.29 9.66
C THR A 108 -18.01 -3.25 8.54
N ARG A 109 -18.18 -4.56 8.76
CA ARG A 109 -18.03 -5.59 7.72
C ARG A 109 -18.95 -5.36 6.52
N ASP A 110 -20.18 -4.89 6.74
CA ASP A 110 -21.13 -4.60 5.67
C ASP A 110 -20.69 -3.36 4.86
N ALA A 111 -20.15 -2.33 5.51
CA ALA A 111 -19.57 -1.18 4.85
C ALA A 111 -18.33 -1.57 4.01
N PHE A 112 -17.50 -2.49 4.51
CA PHE A 112 -16.39 -3.05 3.73
C PHE A 112 -16.88 -3.78 2.48
N LYS A 113 -17.93 -4.61 2.61
CA LYS A 113 -18.55 -5.30 1.46
C LYS A 113 -19.07 -4.29 0.43
N ALA A 114 -19.80 -3.27 0.88
CA ALA A 114 -20.35 -2.23 0.00
C ALA A 114 -19.25 -1.46 -0.75
N MET A 115 -18.12 -1.18 -0.07
CA MET A 115 -16.93 -0.59 -0.70
C MET A 115 -16.35 -1.49 -1.79
N CYS A 116 -16.20 -2.79 -1.52
CA CYS A 116 -15.71 -3.75 -2.53
C CYS A 116 -16.65 -3.88 -3.73
N ASP A 117 -17.99 -3.87 -3.50
CA ASP A 117 -18.98 -3.88 -4.59
C ASP A 117 -18.90 -2.61 -5.44
N SER A 118 -18.71 -1.45 -4.79
CA SER A 118 -18.50 -0.18 -5.50
C SER A 118 -17.21 -0.22 -6.32
N ALA A 119 -16.11 -0.72 -5.75
CA ALA A 119 -14.83 -0.87 -6.45
C ALA A 119 -14.98 -1.76 -7.69
N TYR A 120 -15.60 -2.91 -7.52
CA TYR A 120 -15.91 -3.82 -8.62
C TYR A 120 -16.71 -3.15 -9.75
N ALA A 121 -17.78 -2.42 -9.40
CA ALA A 121 -18.62 -1.73 -10.37
C ALA A 121 -17.88 -0.66 -11.20
N HIS A 122 -16.78 -0.14 -10.68
CA HIS A 122 -15.93 0.87 -11.31
C HIS A 122 -14.63 0.30 -11.90
N GLY A 123 -14.43 -1.03 -11.86
CA GLY A 123 -13.22 -1.68 -12.37
C GLY A 123 -11.97 -1.44 -11.51
N VAL A 124 -12.14 -1.06 -10.25
CA VAL A 124 -11.05 -0.87 -9.27
C VAL A 124 -10.97 -2.09 -8.36
N LYS A 125 -9.76 -2.48 -7.99
CA LYS A 125 -9.48 -3.58 -7.05
C LYS A 125 -9.17 -3.02 -5.66
N VAL A 126 -9.50 -3.75 -4.59
CA VAL A 126 -9.24 -3.32 -3.21
C VAL A 126 -8.03 -4.07 -2.66
N ILE A 127 -7.04 -3.32 -2.18
CA ILE A 127 -5.94 -3.82 -1.33
C ILE A 127 -6.30 -3.51 0.12
N VAL A 128 -6.10 -4.46 1.01
CA VAL A 128 -6.28 -4.27 2.46
C VAL A 128 -4.92 -4.29 3.14
N ASP A 129 -4.68 -3.31 3.99
CA ASP A 129 -3.54 -3.33 4.91
C ASP A 129 -3.83 -4.34 6.02
N VAL A 130 -2.95 -5.33 6.22
CA VAL A 130 -3.18 -6.46 7.12
C VAL A 130 -1.98 -6.64 8.07
N LEU A 131 -2.29 -6.86 9.35
CA LEU A 131 -1.35 -6.80 10.45
C LEU A 131 -1.28 -8.12 11.24
N PRO A 132 -0.62 -9.17 10.74
CA PRO A 132 -0.49 -10.43 11.49
C PRO A 132 0.58 -10.41 12.59
N ASN A 133 1.54 -9.48 12.51
CA ASN A 133 2.76 -9.51 13.31
C ASN A 133 2.57 -9.20 14.80
N HIS A 134 1.61 -8.34 15.17
CA HIS A 134 1.51 -7.81 16.52
C HIS A 134 0.07 -7.54 16.95
N THR A 135 -0.12 -7.36 18.24
CA THR A 135 -1.38 -6.89 18.84
C THR A 135 -1.27 -5.44 19.32
N ALA A 136 -2.34 -4.93 19.93
CA ALA A 136 -2.31 -3.65 20.64
C ALA A 136 -1.21 -3.63 21.72
N VAL A 137 -0.67 -2.44 22.01
CA VAL A 137 0.28 -2.22 23.12
C VAL A 137 -0.31 -2.76 24.43
N ASP A 138 -1.59 -2.50 24.68
CA ASP A 138 -2.35 -3.18 25.74
C ASP A 138 -2.83 -4.53 25.23
N HIS A 139 -2.01 -5.57 25.40
CA HIS A 139 -2.33 -6.93 24.97
C HIS A 139 -3.55 -7.53 25.73
N THR A 140 -3.96 -6.95 26.87
CA THR A 140 -5.15 -7.39 27.58
C THR A 140 -6.44 -6.97 26.88
N ALA A 141 -6.35 -6.07 25.88
CA ALA A 141 -7.46 -5.69 25.00
C ALA A 141 -7.77 -6.74 23.93
N VAL A 142 -6.96 -7.78 23.78
CA VAL A 142 -7.23 -8.91 22.88
C VAL A 142 -8.57 -9.57 23.26
N LEU A 143 -9.40 -9.84 22.26
CA LEU A 143 -10.72 -10.41 22.50
C LEU A 143 -10.63 -11.88 22.92
N PRO A 144 -11.45 -12.34 23.89
CA PRO A 144 -11.40 -13.72 24.42
C PRO A 144 -11.60 -14.81 23.34
N GLY A 145 -12.28 -14.50 22.24
CA GLY A 145 -12.47 -15.43 21.13
C GLY A 145 -11.16 -15.84 20.47
N LEU A 146 -10.24 -14.89 20.30
CA LEU A 146 -8.90 -15.15 19.76
C LEU A 146 -8.06 -15.97 20.72
N ASP A 147 -8.01 -15.61 22.01
CA ASP A 147 -7.29 -16.39 23.02
C ASP A 147 -7.76 -17.85 23.08
N ASN A 148 -9.08 -18.07 23.01
CA ASN A 148 -9.65 -19.41 22.96
C ASN A 148 -9.26 -20.16 21.68
N ALA A 149 -9.23 -19.47 20.52
CA ALA A 149 -8.89 -20.07 19.24
C ALA A 149 -7.45 -20.58 19.18
N VAL A 150 -6.51 -19.91 19.88
CA VAL A 150 -5.09 -20.29 19.93
C VAL A 150 -4.73 -21.16 21.14
N GLY A 151 -5.73 -21.55 21.95
CA GLY A 151 -5.54 -22.41 23.12
C GLY A 151 -4.99 -21.69 24.35
N GLY A 152 -5.16 -20.39 24.43
CA GLY A 152 -4.78 -19.52 25.54
C GLY A 152 -3.91 -18.33 25.15
N HIS A 153 -4.02 -17.26 25.90
CA HIS A 153 -3.34 -15.98 25.64
C HIS A 153 -1.82 -16.13 25.44
N GLU A 154 -1.16 -16.97 26.22
CA GLU A 154 0.28 -17.20 26.14
C GLU A 154 0.71 -17.85 24.82
N ASN A 155 -0.19 -18.59 24.15
CA ASN A 155 0.08 -19.23 22.88
C ASN A 155 -0.03 -18.28 21.68
N LEU A 156 -0.66 -17.12 21.88
CA LEU A 156 -0.79 -16.08 20.86
C LEU A 156 0.56 -15.42 20.57
N PHE A 157 1.49 -15.40 21.51
CA PHE A 157 2.75 -14.66 21.40
C PHE A 157 3.96 -15.58 21.31
N HIS A 158 5.00 -15.11 20.59
CA HIS A 158 6.32 -15.75 20.61
C HIS A 158 6.88 -15.84 22.05
N ALA A 159 7.88 -16.69 22.25
CA ALA A 159 8.55 -16.82 23.55
C ALA A 159 9.18 -15.49 24.02
N ASN A 160 9.66 -14.68 23.06
CA ASN A 160 10.23 -13.35 23.29
C ASN A 160 9.26 -12.22 22.91
N GLY A 161 8.00 -12.51 22.64
CA GLY A 161 7.03 -11.55 22.09
C GLY A 161 6.77 -10.31 22.96
N PHE A 162 7.18 -10.32 24.22
CA PHE A 162 7.12 -9.17 25.14
C PHE A 162 8.48 -8.53 25.40
N THR A 163 9.57 -9.03 24.78
CA THR A 163 10.93 -8.51 24.92
C THR A 163 11.21 -7.52 23.79
N ASP A 164 11.68 -6.31 24.12
CA ASP A 164 11.98 -5.29 23.13
C ASP A 164 13.12 -5.72 22.19
N ILE A 165 12.97 -5.45 20.90
CA ILE A 165 14.03 -5.57 19.91
C ILE A 165 15.08 -4.51 20.22
N THR A 166 16.33 -4.94 20.49
CA THR A 166 17.47 -4.04 20.74
C THR A 166 18.45 -3.99 19.59
N ASP A 167 18.44 -5.00 18.71
CA ASP A 167 19.22 -5.05 17.48
C ASP A 167 18.34 -5.55 16.31
N TYR A 168 17.90 -4.64 15.45
CA TYR A 168 17.11 -4.96 14.25
C TYR A 168 17.92 -5.71 13.18
N ASN A 169 19.23 -5.83 13.30
CA ASN A 169 20.05 -6.68 12.44
C ASN A 169 20.14 -8.14 12.92
N ASP A 170 19.73 -8.42 14.15
CA ASP A 170 19.54 -9.78 14.66
C ASP A 170 18.19 -10.31 14.21
N ARG A 171 18.20 -11.23 13.24
CA ARG A 171 16.97 -11.79 12.68
C ARG A 171 16.11 -12.50 13.72
N GLY A 172 16.71 -13.17 14.68
CA GLY A 172 15.95 -13.80 15.76
C GLY A 172 15.19 -12.78 16.60
N GLN A 173 15.83 -11.68 17.03
CA GLN A 173 15.14 -10.61 17.73
C GLN A 173 14.11 -9.91 16.84
N CYS A 174 14.47 -9.66 15.58
CA CYS A 174 13.61 -8.93 14.64
C CYS A 174 12.29 -9.67 14.36
N THR A 175 12.30 -11.02 14.34
CA THR A 175 11.14 -11.84 13.95
C THR A 175 10.38 -12.47 15.12
N THR A 176 10.83 -12.26 16.36
CA THR A 176 10.15 -12.82 17.54
C THR A 176 10.04 -11.85 18.70
N GLY A 177 10.51 -10.61 18.53
CA GLY A 177 10.59 -9.61 19.59
C GLY A 177 9.60 -8.47 19.43
N LYS A 178 9.29 -7.82 20.53
CA LYS A 178 8.35 -6.70 20.63
C LYS A 178 8.90 -5.46 19.88
N MET A 179 8.22 -5.03 18.85
CA MET A 179 8.55 -3.85 18.05
C MET A 179 7.76 -2.62 18.53
N GLY A 180 8.46 -1.54 18.89
CA GLY A 180 7.83 -0.27 19.22
C GLY A 180 6.79 -0.32 20.36
N GLY A 181 6.93 -1.28 21.28
CA GLY A 181 5.98 -1.52 22.37
C GLY A 181 4.83 -2.46 22.01
N LEU A 182 4.71 -2.92 20.78
CA LEU A 182 3.66 -3.81 20.26
C LEU A 182 4.06 -5.28 20.48
N PRO A 183 3.32 -6.05 21.30
CA PRO A 183 3.61 -7.47 21.56
C PRO A 183 3.57 -8.31 20.30
N ASP A 184 4.58 -9.15 20.12
CA ASP A 184 4.83 -9.91 18.90
C ASP A 184 4.06 -11.23 18.89
N VAL A 185 3.26 -11.43 17.85
CA VAL A 185 2.39 -12.59 17.67
C VAL A 185 3.20 -13.79 17.17
N ASN A 186 2.94 -14.97 17.74
CA ASN A 186 3.48 -16.23 17.25
C ASN A 186 2.83 -16.60 15.90
N THR A 187 3.35 -16.01 14.84
CA THR A 187 2.87 -16.19 13.45
C THR A 187 3.08 -17.63 12.94
N GLU A 188 3.88 -18.44 13.61
CA GLU A 188 4.12 -19.85 13.33
C GLU A 188 3.18 -20.79 14.09
N ASN A 189 2.32 -20.27 15.01
CA ASN A 189 1.31 -21.05 15.67
C ASN A 189 0.22 -21.49 14.68
N PRO A 190 0.02 -22.80 14.41
CA PRO A 190 -0.95 -23.26 13.42
C PRO A 190 -2.41 -22.98 13.79
N ASP A 191 -2.72 -22.75 15.07
CA ASP A 191 -4.04 -22.31 15.50
C ASP A 191 -4.28 -20.84 15.15
N PHE A 192 -3.27 -19.98 15.37
CA PHE A 192 -3.30 -18.60 14.93
C PHE A 192 -3.36 -18.51 13.41
N GLN A 193 -2.51 -19.23 12.68
CA GLN A 193 -2.52 -19.26 11.23
C GLN A 193 -3.89 -19.66 10.66
N TYR A 194 -4.54 -20.66 11.25
CA TYR A 194 -5.88 -21.08 10.86
C TYR A 194 -6.92 -19.97 11.10
N TYR A 195 -6.88 -19.34 12.27
CA TYR A 195 -7.78 -18.23 12.62
C TYR A 195 -7.56 -17.04 11.68
N TYR A 196 -6.31 -16.66 11.47
CA TYR A 196 -5.94 -15.56 10.58
C TYR A 196 -6.28 -15.84 9.10
N MET A 197 -6.15 -17.10 8.65
CA MET A 197 -6.58 -17.49 7.30
C MET A 197 -8.08 -17.35 7.09
N GLN A 198 -8.89 -17.60 8.12
CA GLN A 198 -10.33 -17.36 8.04
C GLN A 198 -10.64 -15.87 7.83
N TYR A 199 -9.94 -14.98 8.52
CA TYR A 199 -10.05 -13.53 8.33
C TYR A 199 -9.65 -13.10 6.92
N VAL A 200 -8.48 -13.55 6.45
CA VAL A 200 -7.98 -13.21 5.11
C VAL A 200 -8.95 -13.72 4.03
N ASN A 201 -9.43 -14.95 4.15
CA ASN A 201 -10.40 -15.52 3.22
C ASN A 201 -11.77 -14.82 3.28
N ASP A 202 -12.19 -14.31 4.46
CA ASP A 202 -13.40 -13.50 4.56
C ASP A 202 -13.25 -12.15 3.81
N LEU A 203 -12.09 -11.48 3.92
CA LEU A 203 -11.78 -10.30 3.11
C LEU A 203 -11.87 -10.59 1.60
N ILE A 204 -11.31 -11.72 1.14
CA ILE A 204 -11.36 -12.14 -0.27
C ILE A 204 -12.79 -12.40 -0.72
N ASN A 205 -13.58 -13.11 0.10
CA ASN A 205 -14.99 -13.41 -0.17
C ASN A 205 -15.84 -12.16 -0.27
N LEU A 206 -15.50 -11.10 0.48
CA LEU A 206 -16.17 -9.81 0.40
C LEU A 206 -15.69 -8.94 -0.77
N GLY A 207 -14.60 -9.30 -1.44
CA GLY A 207 -14.15 -8.63 -2.66
C GLY A 207 -12.75 -8.03 -2.62
N ALA A 208 -11.95 -8.22 -1.56
CA ALA A 208 -10.53 -7.85 -1.57
C ALA A 208 -9.78 -8.59 -2.68
N ARG A 209 -8.84 -7.92 -3.32
CA ARG A 209 -8.02 -8.45 -4.42
C ARG A 209 -6.53 -8.20 -4.22
N GLY A 210 -6.13 -7.79 -3.03
CA GLY A 210 -4.74 -7.67 -2.66
C GLY A 210 -4.56 -7.39 -1.18
N PHE A 211 -3.32 -7.55 -0.72
CA PHE A 211 -2.92 -7.33 0.66
C PHE A 211 -1.58 -6.60 0.72
N ARG A 212 -1.50 -5.61 1.61
CA ARG A 212 -0.25 -5.07 2.10
C ARG A 212 0.00 -5.64 3.47
N TYR A 213 1.04 -6.45 3.63
CA TYR A 213 1.44 -6.95 4.94
C TYR A 213 2.28 -5.91 5.66
N ASP A 214 1.70 -5.33 6.70
CA ASP A 214 2.37 -4.43 7.63
C ASP A 214 3.53 -5.15 8.32
N THR A 215 4.63 -4.42 8.56
CA THR A 215 5.79 -4.94 9.28
C THR A 215 6.29 -6.31 8.81
N ALA A 216 6.17 -6.61 7.51
CA ALA A 216 6.47 -7.94 6.95
C ALA A 216 7.89 -8.43 7.27
N LYS A 217 8.87 -7.50 7.41
CA LYS A 217 10.25 -7.88 7.79
C LYS A 217 10.37 -8.50 9.19
N HIS A 218 9.34 -8.32 10.02
CA HIS A 218 9.27 -8.86 11.39
C HIS A 218 8.64 -10.25 11.46
N ILE A 219 8.18 -10.80 10.34
CA ILE A 219 7.67 -12.16 10.24
C ILE A 219 8.74 -13.06 9.63
N GLY A 220 9.00 -14.19 10.28
CA GLY A 220 10.10 -15.09 9.94
C GLY A 220 10.03 -15.67 8.53
N LEU A 221 11.16 -15.67 7.83
CA LEU A 221 11.38 -16.45 6.61
C LEU A 221 11.74 -17.90 6.97
N PRO A 222 11.53 -18.88 6.07
CA PRO A 222 11.96 -20.28 6.31
C PRO A 222 13.42 -20.43 6.72
N SER A 223 14.28 -19.49 6.33
CA SER A 223 15.71 -19.47 6.65
C SER A 223 16.07 -18.71 7.95
N ASP A 224 15.10 -18.08 8.61
CA ASP A 224 15.34 -17.32 9.85
C ASP A 224 15.41 -18.24 11.09
N PRO A 225 15.99 -17.79 12.20
CA PRO A 225 15.97 -18.52 13.47
C PRO A 225 14.54 -18.84 13.92
N LEU A 226 14.35 -20.04 14.46
CA LEU A 226 13.05 -20.47 14.99
C LEU A 226 12.82 -19.95 16.41
N ASP A 227 11.57 -19.52 16.69
CA ASP A 227 11.10 -19.36 18.05
C ASP A 227 11.02 -20.72 18.75
N PRO A 228 11.35 -20.82 20.08
CA PRO A 228 11.25 -22.07 20.81
C PRO A 228 9.86 -22.74 20.80
N LYS A 229 8.81 -21.99 20.55
CA LYS A 229 7.44 -22.50 20.40
C LYS A 229 7.11 -22.95 18.97
N ALA A 230 7.92 -22.58 17.99
CA ALA A 230 7.69 -22.87 16.57
C ALA A 230 8.40 -24.17 16.13
N LYS A 231 7.83 -24.85 15.14
CA LYS A 231 8.45 -25.98 14.47
C LYS A 231 9.13 -25.58 13.16
N GLU A 232 8.60 -24.58 12.51
CA GLU A 232 9.05 -24.06 11.23
C GLU A 232 8.52 -22.63 11.01
N ASN A 233 9.24 -21.81 10.25
CA ASN A 233 8.80 -20.48 9.81
C ASN A 233 8.02 -20.64 8.49
N ASN A 234 6.76 -20.99 8.55
CA ASN A 234 5.93 -21.29 7.37
C ASN A 234 4.80 -20.28 7.12
N PHE A 235 4.83 -19.12 7.77
CA PHE A 235 3.80 -18.11 7.57
C PHE A 235 3.69 -17.70 6.08
N TRP A 236 4.81 -17.34 5.45
CA TRP A 236 4.80 -16.88 4.07
C TRP A 236 4.37 -17.95 3.07
N PRO A 237 4.87 -19.20 3.11
CA PRO A 237 4.33 -20.29 2.28
C PRO A 237 2.81 -20.44 2.36
N ILE A 238 2.23 -20.29 3.57
CA ILE A 238 0.79 -20.42 3.79
C ILE A 238 0.03 -19.19 3.24
N PHE A 239 0.45 -17.97 3.61
CA PHE A 239 -0.30 -16.75 3.28
C PHE A 239 0.00 -16.19 1.89
N THR A 240 0.85 -16.86 1.12
CA THR A 240 1.01 -16.65 -0.33
C THR A 240 0.47 -17.81 -1.17
N GLY A 241 -0.24 -18.75 -0.53
CA GLY A 241 -1.01 -19.80 -1.20
C GLY A 241 -0.22 -21.02 -1.65
N ARG A 242 1.04 -21.18 -1.20
CA ARG A 242 1.87 -22.34 -1.53
C ARG A 242 1.57 -23.55 -0.64
N GLU A 243 1.10 -23.31 0.56
CA GLU A 243 0.78 -24.32 1.56
C GLU A 243 -0.59 -24.06 2.19
N ALA A 244 -1.14 -25.08 2.84
CA ALA A 244 -2.39 -25.02 3.58
C ALA A 244 -2.13 -25.17 5.08
N VAL A 245 -2.91 -24.49 5.91
CA VAL A 245 -2.91 -24.68 7.35
C VAL A 245 -4.16 -25.46 7.78
N LYS A 246 -3.98 -26.61 8.42
CA LYS A 246 -5.10 -27.46 8.89
C LYS A 246 -6.17 -27.75 7.82
N GLY A 247 -5.75 -27.87 6.55
CA GLY A 247 -6.63 -28.10 5.41
C GLY A 247 -7.32 -26.86 4.85
N LEU A 248 -7.06 -25.67 5.40
CA LEU A 248 -7.55 -24.40 4.87
C LEU A 248 -6.44 -23.72 4.05
N SER A 249 -6.75 -23.38 2.80
CA SER A 249 -5.83 -22.67 1.89
C SER A 249 -6.28 -21.23 1.65
N LEU A 250 -5.33 -20.39 1.24
CA LEU A 250 -5.62 -19.05 0.73
C LEU A 250 -6.50 -19.16 -0.53
N LEU A 251 -7.56 -18.39 -0.57
CA LEU A 251 -8.43 -18.31 -1.75
C LEU A 251 -7.76 -17.51 -2.87
N MET A 252 -7.90 -17.95 -4.12
CA MET A 252 -7.53 -17.22 -5.32
C MET A 252 -6.06 -16.70 -5.37
N PRO A 253 -5.04 -17.45 -4.93
CA PRO A 253 -3.68 -16.92 -4.76
C PRO A 253 -3.11 -16.28 -6.02
N ASP A 254 -3.35 -16.85 -7.21
CA ASP A 254 -2.81 -16.38 -8.50
C ASP A 254 -3.45 -15.04 -8.97
N SER A 255 -4.50 -14.59 -8.30
CA SER A 255 -5.26 -13.38 -8.66
C SER A 255 -5.12 -12.27 -7.63
N LEU A 256 -4.39 -12.52 -6.54
CA LEU A 256 -4.16 -11.53 -5.50
C LEU A 256 -2.87 -10.77 -5.78
N PHE A 257 -2.93 -9.46 -5.58
CA PHE A 257 -1.73 -8.65 -5.47
C PHE A 257 -1.28 -8.61 -4.00
N ILE A 258 -0.13 -9.21 -3.71
CA ILE A 258 0.41 -9.28 -2.35
C ILE A 258 1.75 -8.55 -2.31
N TYR A 259 1.90 -7.64 -1.36
CA TYR A 259 3.18 -7.02 -1.10
C TYR A 259 3.40 -6.80 0.41
N GLY A 260 4.65 -6.75 0.82
CA GLY A 260 5.04 -6.60 2.22
C GLY A 260 5.83 -5.32 2.48
N GLU A 261 5.60 -4.73 3.65
CA GLU A 261 6.46 -3.70 4.17
C GLU A 261 7.76 -4.32 4.68
N VAL A 262 8.77 -4.28 3.82
CA VAL A 262 10.11 -4.77 4.12
C VAL A 262 11.07 -3.59 4.12
N LEU A 263 11.20 -2.94 5.28
CA LEU A 263 12.14 -1.83 5.45
C LEU A 263 13.58 -2.33 5.39
N GLN A 264 14.42 -1.61 4.64
CA GLN A 264 15.79 -2.01 4.35
C GLN A 264 16.69 -1.77 5.55
N ASP A 265 17.14 -2.86 6.18
CA ASP A 265 18.18 -2.91 7.19
C ASP A 265 19.35 -3.78 6.70
N ARG A 266 20.50 -3.74 7.40
CA ARG A 266 21.71 -4.43 6.96
C ARG A 266 21.53 -5.93 6.70
N ASN A 267 20.74 -6.62 7.51
CA ASN A 267 20.55 -8.08 7.48
C ASN A 267 19.16 -8.52 7.00
N VAL A 268 18.37 -7.59 6.44
CA VAL A 268 17.08 -7.95 5.83
C VAL A 268 17.33 -8.75 4.56
N LYS A 269 16.66 -9.89 4.45
CA LYS A 269 16.79 -10.82 3.32
C LYS A 269 15.78 -10.50 2.23
N GLU A 270 15.84 -9.32 1.64
CA GLU A 270 14.86 -8.83 0.68
C GLU A 270 14.63 -9.79 -0.50
N LYS A 271 15.68 -10.46 -1.00
CA LYS A 271 15.54 -11.45 -2.08
C LYS A 271 14.68 -12.64 -1.67
N GLU A 272 14.80 -13.10 -0.43
CA GLU A 272 14.01 -14.21 0.08
C GLU A 272 12.53 -13.80 0.27
N TYR A 273 12.27 -12.58 0.80
CA TYR A 273 10.91 -12.04 0.83
C TYR A 273 10.31 -11.88 -0.57
N ALA A 274 11.12 -11.44 -1.55
CA ALA A 274 10.69 -11.28 -2.93
C ALA A 274 10.36 -12.61 -3.65
N GLU A 275 10.69 -13.75 -3.07
CA GLU A 275 10.22 -15.05 -3.53
C GLU A 275 8.73 -15.27 -3.22
N PHE A 276 8.20 -14.57 -2.22
CA PHE A 276 6.82 -14.75 -1.77
C PHE A 276 5.88 -13.63 -2.22
N MET A 277 6.37 -12.38 -2.31
CA MET A 277 5.53 -11.19 -2.55
C MET A 277 6.34 -10.05 -3.13
N ASP A 278 5.66 -9.01 -3.62
CA ASP A 278 6.30 -7.74 -3.95
C ASP A 278 6.73 -7.00 -2.68
N LEU A 279 7.71 -6.10 -2.78
CA LEU A 279 8.31 -5.41 -1.63
C LEU A 279 8.17 -3.90 -1.75
N THR A 280 8.08 -3.25 -0.60
CA THR A 280 8.20 -1.79 -0.52
C THR A 280 9.61 -1.30 -0.86
N ALA A 281 9.74 -0.34 -1.78
CA ALA A 281 11.02 0.27 -2.15
C ALA A 281 11.35 1.49 -1.27
N SER A 282 11.42 1.29 0.06
CA SER A 282 11.54 2.39 1.04
C SER A 282 12.81 3.22 0.87
N ALA A 283 13.97 2.59 0.67
CA ALA A 283 15.23 3.31 0.44
C ALA A 283 15.25 4.08 -0.88
N TYR A 284 14.58 3.56 -1.93
CA TYR A 284 14.41 4.30 -3.18
C TYR A 284 13.52 5.52 -3.00
N GLY A 285 12.41 5.39 -2.25
CA GLY A 285 11.55 6.51 -1.86
C GLY A 285 12.32 7.57 -1.06
N HIS A 286 13.17 7.16 -0.13
CA HIS A 286 14.06 8.08 0.59
C HIS A 286 14.97 8.86 -0.36
N ALA A 287 15.68 8.16 -1.26
CA ALA A 287 16.55 8.81 -2.24
C ALA A 287 15.78 9.79 -3.14
N LEU A 288 14.56 9.43 -3.55
CA LEU A 288 13.69 10.30 -4.35
C LEU A 288 13.29 11.58 -3.57
N ARG A 289 12.89 11.45 -2.30
CA ARG A 289 12.59 12.64 -1.47
C ARG A 289 13.81 13.54 -1.29
N GLN A 290 14.99 12.96 -1.07
CA GLN A 290 16.25 13.71 -1.01
C GLN A 290 16.53 14.46 -2.31
N ALA A 291 16.35 13.83 -3.46
CA ALA A 291 16.53 14.48 -4.77
C ALA A 291 15.57 15.65 -4.98
N LEU A 292 14.30 15.48 -4.62
CA LEU A 292 13.26 16.52 -4.74
C LEU A 292 13.47 17.69 -3.76
N ASN A 293 14.08 17.44 -2.60
CA ASN A 293 14.37 18.46 -1.58
C ASN A 293 15.74 19.12 -1.76
N GLY A 294 16.51 18.78 -2.80
CA GLY A 294 17.87 19.30 -3.02
C GLY A 294 18.89 18.76 -2.01
N GLY A 295 18.68 17.53 -1.52
CA GLY A 295 19.59 16.81 -0.64
C GLY A 295 20.76 16.13 -1.35
N SER A 296 21.20 14.99 -0.84
CA SER A 296 22.42 14.28 -1.29
C SER A 296 22.25 13.50 -2.61
N TYR A 297 21.02 13.22 -3.03
CA TYR A 297 20.72 12.49 -4.26
C TYR A 297 20.21 13.42 -5.37
N ASN A 298 20.36 12.99 -6.62
CA ASN A 298 19.86 13.68 -7.80
C ASN A 298 19.25 12.68 -8.80
N ALA A 299 18.77 13.15 -9.96
CA ALA A 299 18.15 12.31 -10.97
C ALA A 299 19.06 11.18 -11.49
N ALA A 300 20.37 11.42 -11.62
CA ALA A 300 21.31 10.41 -12.11
C ALA A 300 21.47 9.25 -11.09
N ASP A 301 21.43 9.55 -9.79
CA ASP A 301 21.47 8.54 -8.75
C ASP A 301 20.20 7.66 -8.78
N LEU A 302 19.04 8.27 -9.03
CA LEU A 302 17.77 7.55 -9.10
C LEU A 302 17.65 6.65 -10.32
N VAL A 303 18.19 7.05 -11.48
CA VAL A 303 18.15 6.22 -12.70
C VAL A 303 19.12 5.05 -12.64
N SER A 304 20.16 5.14 -11.82
CA SER A 304 21.15 4.09 -11.58
C SER A 304 20.88 3.27 -10.30
N TRP A 305 19.75 3.50 -9.65
CA TRP A 305 19.40 2.81 -8.40
C TRP A 305 19.23 1.31 -8.59
N HIS A 306 19.77 0.54 -7.65
CA HIS A 306 19.64 -0.91 -7.62
C HIS A 306 18.99 -1.37 -6.31
N HIS A 307 18.04 -2.30 -6.43
CA HIS A 307 17.39 -2.97 -5.32
C HIS A 307 17.73 -4.47 -5.37
N PRO A 308 17.85 -5.17 -4.21
CA PRO A 308 18.07 -6.63 -4.19
C PRO A 308 16.98 -7.44 -4.88
N ALA A 309 15.70 -7.03 -4.76
CA ALA A 309 14.59 -7.60 -5.52
C ALA A 309 14.57 -7.03 -6.96
N ARG A 310 13.89 -7.73 -7.87
CA ARG A 310 13.72 -7.26 -9.25
C ARG A 310 12.85 -5.99 -9.28
N PRO A 311 13.08 -5.07 -10.22
CA PRO A 311 12.32 -3.83 -10.33
C PRO A 311 10.78 -4.03 -10.46
N ASP A 312 10.35 -5.13 -11.13
CA ASP A 312 8.94 -5.50 -11.29
C ASP A 312 8.28 -5.99 -10.01
N GLN A 313 9.08 -6.33 -8.99
CA GLN A 313 8.62 -6.76 -7.66
C GLN A 313 8.62 -5.61 -6.62
N LEU A 314 8.64 -4.37 -7.05
CA LEU A 314 8.71 -3.23 -6.14
C LEU A 314 7.43 -2.40 -6.16
N VAL A 315 6.92 -2.07 -4.99
CA VAL A 315 5.95 -0.99 -4.78
C VAL A 315 6.71 0.28 -4.46
N THR A 316 6.54 1.30 -5.29
CA THR A 316 7.30 2.55 -5.22
C THR A 316 6.40 3.72 -4.85
N TRP A 317 6.88 4.64 -4.01
CA TRP A 317 6.15 5.84 -3.61
C TRP A 317 7.08 7.02 -3.37
N VAL A 318 6.51 8.22 -3.43
CA VAL A 318 7.20 9.43 -2.97
C VAL A 318 7.11 9.51 -1.45
N GLU A 319 5.92 9.22 -0.90
CA GLU A 319 5.64 9.24 0.52
C GLU A 319 4.68 8.11 0.92
N SER A 320 4.75 7.70 2.18
CA SER A 320 3.83 6.81 2.87
C SER A 320 3.23 7.51 4.08
N HIS A 321 2.29 6.86 4.77
CA HIS A 321 1.76 7.37 6.03
C HIS A 321 2.86 7.53 7.10
N ASP A 322 3.84 6.61 7.14
CA ASP A 322 4.94 6.70 8.10
C ASP A 322 5.87 7.87 7.83
N THR A 323 6.32 8.04 6.58
CA THR A 323 7.16 9.19 6.21
C THR A 323 6.45 10.52 6.37
N TYR A 324 5.11 10.53 6.31
CA TYR A 324 4.30 11.70 6.51
C TYR A 324 3.95 11.94 7.99
N CYS A 325 3.39 10.93 8.68
CA CYS A 325 2.81 11.08 10.01
C CYS A 325 3.75 10.75 11.16
N ASN A 326 4.62 9.74 11.01
CA ASN A 326 5.55 9.30 12.06
C ASN A 326 6.88 10.02 11.97
N GLU A 327 7.55 9.93 10.84
CA GLU A 327 8.90 10.44 10.64
C GLU A 327 8.92 11.91 10.24
N HIS A 328 7.79 12.43 9.74
CA HIS A 328 7.65 13.78 9.19
C HIS A 328 8.64 14.12 8.06
N GLU A 329 9.27 13.11 7.44
CA GLU A 329 10.27 13.28 6.40
C GLU A 329 9.67 13.95 5.15
N SER A 330 8.43 13.59 4.79
CA SER A 330 7.73 14.14 3.63
C SER A 330 6.74 15.25 3.96
N ALA A 331 6.38 15.46 5.23
CA ALA A 331 5.34 16.41 5.65
C ALA A 331 5.63 17.86 5.20
N GLY A 332 6.90 18.23 5.10
CA GLY A 332 7.34 19.56 4.63
C GLY A 332 7.44 19.72 3.11
N MET A 333 7.22 18.66 2.33
CA MET A 333 7.28 18.70 0.86
C MET A 333 6.03 19.37 0.29
N THR A 334 6.21 20.17 -0.76
CA THR A 334 5.10 20.80 -1.50
C THR A 334 4.36 19.78 -2.38
N ASP A 335 3.12 20.09 -2.72
CA ASP A 335 2.33 19.24 -3.62
C ASP A 335 2.98 19.11 -5.01
N ASP A 336 3.65 20.16 -5.52
CA ASP A 336 4.43 20.12 -6.77
C ASP A 336 5.57 19.09 -6.68
N GLN A 337 6.29 19.03 -5.55
CA GLN A 337 7.35 18.03 -5.35
C GLN A 337 6.78 16.61 -5.31
N ILE A 338 5.66 16.40 -4.62
CA ILE A 338 5.00 15.10 -4.55
C ILE A 338 4.50 14.67 -5.94
N ARG A 339 3.83 15.57 -6.68
CA ARG A 339 3.37 15.27 -8.05
C ARG A 339 4.51 14.93 -8.97
N SER A 340 5.59 15.74 -8.97
CA SER A 340 6.77 15.50 -9.82
C SER A 340 7.42 14.15 -9.54
N GLY A 341 7.58 13.80 -8.26
CA GLY A 341 8.09 12.50 -7.86
C GLY A 341 7.17 11.36 -8.29
N PHE A 342 5.85 11.54 -8.14
CA PHE A 342 4.88 10.54 -8.58
C PHE A 342 4.85 10.36 -10.10
N VAL A 343 4.93 11.45 -10.88
CA VAL A 343 5.04 11.37 -12.34
C VAL A 343 6.30 10.60 -12.74
N PHE A 344 7.45 10.87 -12.09
CA PHE A 344 8.67 10.11 -12.33
C PHE A 344 8.49 8.61 -12.09
N LEU A 345 7.96 8.22 -10.92
CA LEU A 345 7.74 6.81 -10.59
C LEU A 345 6.74 6.14 -11.55
N THR A 346 5.68 6.86 -11.90
CA THR A 346 4.60 6.32 -12.74
C THR A 346 5.02 6.19 -14.20
N ALA A 347 5.93 7.03 -14.68
CA ALA A 347 6.48 6.95 -16.04
C ALA A 347 7.47 5.77 -16.22
N ARG A 348 8.11 5.27 -15.14
CA ARG A 348 9.05 4.14 -15.18
C ARG A 348 8.39 2.89 -15.74
N GLN A 349 9.18 2.03 -16.38
CA GLN A 349 8.68 0.75 -16.92
C GLN A 349 8.28 -0.20 -15.79
N HIS A 350 9.13 -0.33 -14.80
CA HIS A 350 9.00 -1.27 -13.71
C HIS A 350 8.68 -0.58 -12.38
N GLY A 351 8.24 -1.36 -11.44
CA GLY A 351 7.74 -0.91 -10.15
C GLY A 351 6.25 -0.54 -10.23
N ARG A 352 5.52 -0.74 -9.14
CA ARG A 352 4.10 -0.39 -9.03
C ARG A 352 3.97 0.88 -8.21
N PRO A 353 3.60 2.02 -8.82
CA PRO A 353 3.51 3.30 -8.12
C PRO A 353 2.32 3.33 -7.16
N LEU A 354 2.56 3.88 -5.98
CA LEU A 354 1.55 4.15 -4.98
C LEU A 354 1.48 5.65 -4.73
N PHE A 355 0.29 6.24 -4.81
CA PHE A 355 0.01 7.61 -4.42
C PHE A 355 -0.60 7.63 -3.02
N PHE A 356 0.05 8.31 -2.08
CA PHE A 356 -0.46 8.52 -0.72
C PHE A 356 -1.42 9.72 -0.69
N SER A 357 -2.64 9.51 -0.19
CA SER A 357 -3.62 10.58 -0.05
C SER A 357 -3.44 11.29 1.29
N ARG A 358 -2.85 12.47 1.28
CA ARG A 358 -2.70 13.34 2.45
C ARG A 358 -4.06 13.76 3.01
N PRO A 359 -4.18 14.04 4.32
CA PRO A 359 -5.42 14.54 4.91
C PRO A 359 -5.95 15.81 4.23
N ALA A 360 -7.26 15.92 4.08
CA ALA A 360 -7.87 17.13 3.53
C ALA A 360 -7.55 18.35 4.39
N GLY A 361 -7.21 19.46 3.74
CA GLY A 361 -6.81 20.71 4.42
C GLY A 361 -5.41 20.66 5.02
N SER A 362 -4.61 19.64 4.72
CA SER A 362 -3.22 19.59 5.18
C SER A 362 -2.37 20.66 4.51
N THR A 363 -1.46 21.25 5.29
CA THR A 363 -0.45 22.20 4.85
C THR A 363 0.88 21.85 5.49
N ARG A 364 1.95 22.51 5.09
CA ARG A 364 3.27 22.33 5.68
C ARG A 364 3.29 22.62 7.20
N GLU A 365 2.49 23.57 7.64
CA GLU A 365 2.38 24.01 9.06
C GLU A 365 1.35 23.19 9.83
N ASN A 366 0.37 22.59 9.12
CA ASN A 366 -0.70 21.76 9.68
C ASN A 366 -0.87 20.48 8.84
N TYR A 367 0.01 19.51 9.03
CA TYR A 367 -0.04 18.27 8.29
C TYR A 367 -1.22 17.35 8.65
N TRP A 368 -1.90 17.58 9.78
CA TRP A 368 -3.14 16.87 10.11
C TRP A 368 -4.38 17.41 9.38
N GLY A 369 -4.27 18.60 8.75
CA GLY A 369 -5.36 19.22 8.01
C GLY A 369 -6.61 19.42 8.86
N ASN A 370 -7.75 18.89 8.37
CA ASN A 370 -9.02 18.93 9.09
C ASN A 370 -9.06 17.99 10.30
N ASN A 371 -8.07 17.15 10.46
CA ASN A 371 -7.88 16.24 11.60
C ASN A 371 -9.08 15.30 11.84
N VAL A 372 -9.67 14.75 10.80
CA VAL A 372 -10.87 13.89 10.88
C VAL A 372 -10.57 12.49 10.37
N LEU A 373 -10.61 11.51 11.26
CA LEU A 373 -10.51 10.09 10.95
C LEU A 373 -11.74 9.62 10.17
N GLY A 374 -11.53 8.89 9.10
CA GLY A 374 -12.58 8.40 8.20
C GLY A 374 -12.94 9.36 7.06
N ALA A 375 -12.50 10.62 7.12
CA ALA A 375 -12.73 11.57 6.04
C ALA A 375 -11.86 11.29 4.82
N ARG A 376 -12.31 11.77 3.66
CA ARG A 376 -11.52 11.75 2.42
C ARG A 376 -10.30 12.65 2.56
N GLY A 377 -9.19 12.27 1.93
CA GLY A 377 -8.00 13.12 1.80
C GLY A 377 -8.20 14.32 0.87
N ASN A 378 -7.10 15.02 0.56
CA ASN A 378 -7.10 16.14 -0.39
C ASN A 378 -7.37 15.68 -1.83
N ASP A 379 -7.47 16.65 -2.78
CA ASP A 379 -7.77 16.39 -4.19
C ASP A 379 -6.54 16.06 -5.05
N GLU A 380 -5.35 15.98 -4.46
CA GLU A 380 -4.10 15.74 -5.20
C GLU A 380 -4.09 14.41 -5.94
N PHE A 381 -4.76 13.37 -5.42
CA PHE A 381 -4.88 12.07 -6.11
C PHE A 381 -5.55 12.15 -7.49
N LYS A 382 -6.35 13.18 -7.75
CA LYS A 382 -7.02 13.46 -9.03
C LYS A 382 -6.54 14.74 -9.71
N HIS A 383 -5.40 15.28 -9.28
CA HIS A 383 -4.79 16.43 -9.95
C HIS A 383 -4.47 16.10 -11.42
N PRO A 384 -4.64 17.03 -12.38
CA PRO A 384 -4.42 16.75 -13.81
C PRO A 384 -3.06 16.09 -14.13
N GLU A 385 -1.96 16.48 -13.47
CA GLU A 385 -0.66 15.84 -13.63
C GLU A 385 -0.66 14.37 -13.20
N VAL A 386 -1.31 14.04 -12.08
CA VAL A 386 -1.42 12.69 -11.57
C VAL A 386 -2.26 11.83 -12.51
N VAL A 387 -3.39 12.35 -12.96
CA VAL A 387 -4.27 11.67 -13.95
C VAL A 387 -3.53 11.42 -15.26
N ALA A 388 -2.77 12.42 -15.74
CA ALA A 388 -1.99 12.28 -16.96
C ALA A 388 -0.87 11.23 -16.82
N ALA A 389 -0.21 11.16 -15.65
CA ALA A 389 0.80 10.15 -15.36
C ALA A 389 0.21 8.73 -15.37
N ASN A 390 -0.94 8.53 -14.72
CA ASN A 390 -1.65 7.26 -14.72
C ASN A 390 -2.08 6.85 -16.13
N ALA A 391 -2.55 7.80 -16.94
CA ALA A 391 -2.90 7.55 -18.33
C ALA A 391 -1.66 7.19 -19.18
N PHE A 392 -0.55 7.91 -18.96
CA PHE A 392 0.73 7.64 -19.65
C PHE A 392 1.23 6.22 -19.36
N ARG A 393 1.23 5.79 -18.09
CA ARG A 393 1.66 4.44 -17.74
C ARG A 393 0.88 3.36 -18.51
N ARG A 394 -0.44 3.46 -18.55
CA ARG A 394 -1.28 2.52 -19.33
C ARG A 394 -1.00 2.59 -20.83
N ALA A 395 -0.86 3.79 -21.38
CA ALA A 395 -0.58 3.98 -22.81
C ALA A 395 0.78 3.44 -23.23
N MET A 396 1.76 3.42 -22.31
CA MET A 396 3.12 2.94 -22.53
C MET A 396 3.31 1.47 -22.15
N HIS A 397 2.25 0.71 -21.95
CA HIS A 397 2.33 -0.72 -21.65
C HIS A 397 3.16 -1.44 -22.72
N GLY A 398 4.13 -2.24 -22.29
CA GLY A 398 5.04 -3.00 -23.17
C GLY A 398 6.15 -2.19 -23.84
N GLU A 399 6.17 -0.85 -23.74
CA GLU A 399 7.23 -0.03 -24.31
C GLU A 399 8.49 -0.06 -23.44
N VAL A 400 9.65 -0.19 -24.08
CA VAL A 400 10.96 -0.23 -23.42
C VAL A 400 11.31 1.15 -22.85
N GLU A 401 11.82 1.17 -21.62
CA GLU A 401 12.28 2.37 -20.94
C GLU A 401 13.67 2.81 -21.42
N HIS A 402 13.83 4.11 -21.68
CA HIS A 402 15.09 4.78 -21.86
C HIS A 402 15.16 6.00 -20.95
N LEU A 403 16.26 6.14 -20.20
CA LEU A 403 16.44 7.19 -19.20
C LEU A 403 17.54 8.15 -19.62
N PHE A 404 17.22 9.44 -19.63
CA PHE A 404 18.16 10.51 -19.94
C PHE A 404 18.14 11.55 -18.83
N THR A 405 19.31 12.03 -18.42
CA THR A 405 19.43 13.03 -17.34
C THR A 405 20.20 14.25 -17.82
N SER A 406 19.88 15.42 -17.29
CA SER A 406 20.70 16.61 -17.48
C SER A 406 22.06 16.44 -16.79
N LYS A 407 23.07 17.18 -17.27
CA LYS A 407 24.45 17.09 -16.74
C LYS A 407 24.56 17.42 -15.24
N ASP A 408 23.70 18.28 -14.77
CA ASP A 408 23.62 18.66 -13.35
C ASP A 408 22.74 17.74 -12.50
N GLY A 409 22.14 16.71 -13.12
CA GLY A 409 21.23 15.78 -12.45
C GLY A 409 19.92 16.39 -11.98
N ALA A 410 19.54 17.60 -12.45
CA ALA A 410 18.32 18.27 -12.03
C ALA A 410 17.07 17.79 -12.80
N VAL A 411 17.26 17.30 -14.03
CA VAL A 411 16.17 16.89 -14.92
C VAL A 411 16.36 15.44 -15.34
N VAL A 412 15.26 14.69 -15.35
CA VAL A 412 15.17 13.36 -15.95
C VAL A 412 14.13 13.35 -17.07
N GLN A 413 14.42 12.63 -18.14
CA GLN A 413 13.45 12.17 -19.11
C GLN A 413 13.32 10.66 -19.00
N VAL A 414 12.10 10.20 -18.83
CA VAL A 414 11.71 8.79 -18.95
C VAL A 414 11.02 8.62 -20.29
N ALA A 415 11.75 8.14 -21.29
CA ALA A 415 11.18 7.84 -22.60
C ALA A 415 10.73 6.37 -22.65
N ARG A 416 9.62 6.11 -23.31
CA ARG A 416 9.01 4.79 -23.45
C ARG A 416 8.92 4.44 -24.95
N GLY A 417 9.91 3.69 -25.44
CA GLY A 417 10.09 3.47 -26.87
C GLY A 417 10.16 4.81 -27.61
N GLU A 418 9.51 4.86 -28.78
CA GLU A 418 9.32 6.10 -29.55
C GLU A 418 7.94 6.73 -29.30
N LYS A 419 7.10 6.13 -28.42
CA LYS A 419 5.69 6.50 -28.26
C LYS A 419 5.44 7.66 -27.33
N GLY A 420 6.31 7.87 -26.35
CA GLY A 420 6.09 8.93 -25.39
C GLY A 420 7.26 9.15 -24.44
N ALA A 421 7.23 10.26 -23.74
CA ALA A 421 8.21 10.58 -22.70
C ALA A 421 7.57 11.44 -21.59
N ALA A 422 8.04 11.22 -20.35
CA ALA A 422 7.81 12.12 -19.25
C ALA A 422 9.09 12.88 -18.93
N LEU A 423 8.98 14.20 -18.78
CA LEU A 423 10.07 15.09 -18.37
C LEU A 423 9.80 15.56 -16.95
N VAL A 424 10.76 15.45 -16.05
CA VAL A 424 10.61 15.86 -14.65
C VAL A 424 11.79 16.72 -14.22
N ASN A 425 11.50 17.91 -13.69
CA ASN A 425 12.47 18.78 -13.07
C ASN A 425 12.42 18.58 -11.54
N PHE A 426 13.41 17.94 -10.97
CA PHE A 426 13.51 17.73 -9.52
C PHE A 426 13.92 18.98 -8.74
N SER A 427 14.47 19.98 -9.43
CA SER A 427 15.00 21.17 -8.76
C SER A 427 13.97 22.26 -8.52
N GLY A 428 14.14 23.03 -7.46
CA GLY A 428 13.38 24.26 -7.18
C GLY A 428 13.73 25.44 -8.10
N LYS A 429 14.36 25.21 -9.25
CA LYS A 429 14.77 26.24 -10.21
C LYS A 429 14.25 25.92 -11.60
N LYS A 430 14.03 26.96 -12.41
CA LYS A 430 13.78 26.78 -13.86
C LYS A 430 15.00 26.12 -14.50
N GLN A 431 14.74 25.13 -15.35
CA GLN A 431 15.77 24.43 -16.11
C GLN A 431 15.62 24.68 -17.62
N SER A 432 16.74 24.82 -18.31
CA SER A 432 16.80 24.82 -19.78
C SER A 432 17.81 23.77 -20.18
N VAL A 433 17.32 22.68 -20.75
CA VAL A 433 18.13 21.50 -21.04
C VAL A 433 17.99 21.07 -22.49
N ARG A 434 19.01 20.39 -22.99
CA ARG A 434 18.97 19.62 -24.21
C ARG A 434 19.37 18.19 -23.89
N LEU A 435 18.45 17.25 -24.10
CA LEU A 435 18.60 15.85 -23.77
C LEU A 435 18.52 14.97 -25.00
N ASP A 436 19.27 13.88 -25.01
CA ASP A 436 19.01 12.79 -25.94
C ASP A 436 17.60 12.27 -25.74
N THR A 437 16.95 11.74 -26.77
CA THR A 437 15.61 11.19 -26.70
C THR A 437 15.41 10.11 -27.77
N THR A 438 14.49 9.18 -27.48
CA THR A 438 14.00 8.20 -28.45
C THR A 438 12.79 8.72 -29.25
N LEU A 439 12.22 9.86 -28.86
CA LEU A 439 11.10 10.44 -29.58
C LEU A 439 11.52 10.85 -31.00
N PRO A 440 10.70 10.59 -32.03
CA PRO A 440 10.93 11.07 -33.39
C PRO A 440 11.08 12.59 -33.46
N ASP A 441 11.79 13.09 -34.50
CA ASP A 441 11.86 14.53 -34.75
C ASP A 441 10.46 15.12 -34.95
N GLY A 442 10.19 16.24 -34.27
CA GLY A 442 8.86 16.86 -34.32
C GLY A 442 8.59 17.88 -33.22
N GLU A 443 7.35 18.33 -33.16
CA GLU A 443 6.83 19.19 -32.08
C GLU A 443 5.82 18.41 -31.25
N TYR A 444 5.99 18.51 -29.91
CA TYR A 444 5.23 17.80 -28.92
C TYR A 444 4.59 18.80 -27.97
N THR A 445 3.28 18.73 -27.82
CA THR A 445 2.55 19.59 -26.85
C THR A 445 2.17 18.75 -25.65
N ASP A 446 2.63 19.17 -24.46
CA ASP A 446 2.23 18.55 -23.21
C ASP A 446 0.73 18.72 -22.97
N GLY A 447 0.07 17.62 -22.61
CA GLY A 447 -1.37 17.56 -22.47
C GLY A 447 -1.91 18.24 -21.20
N VAL A 448 -1.05 18.56 -20.23
CA VAL A 448 -1.46 19.16 -18.95
C VAL A 448 -1.32 20.68 -18.96
N HIS A 449 -0.14 21.18 -19.33
CA HIS A 449 0.21 22.61 -19.29
C HIS A 449 0.12 23.29 -20.66
N GLY A 450 -0.04 22.51 -21.73
CA GLY A 450 -0.10 23.02 -23.10
C GLY A 450 1.23 23.57 -23.63
N GLN A 451 2.34 23.29 -22.95
CA GLN A 451 3.66 23.72 -23.38
C GLN A 451 4.16 22.88 -24.55
N THR A 452 4.77 23.54 -25.57
CA THR A 452 5.33 22.85 -26.73
C THR A 452 6.84 22.64 -26.58
N PHE A 453 7.28 21.43 -26.90
CA PHE A 453 8.66 20.97 -26.92
C PHE A 453 9.06 20.59 -28.37
N ARG A 454 10.35 20.65 -28.67
CA ARG A 454 10.85 20.32 -30.01
C ARG A 454 11.96 19.28 -29.95
N VAL A 455 11.81 18.24 -30.77
CA VAL A 455 12.87 17.26 -31.05
C VAL A 455 13.47 17.52 -32.42
N ARG A 456 14.80 17.56 -32.49
CA ARG A 456 15.57 17.67 -33.74
C ARG A 456 16.84 16.83 -33.66
N ASN A 457 17.05 15.97 -34.65
CA ASN A 457 18.23 15.09 -34.73
C ASN A 457 18.42 14.25 -33.44
N GLY A 458 17.32 13.70 -32.86
CA GLY A 458 17.36 12.91 -31.66
C GLY A 458 17.63 13.69 -30.36
N LEU A 459 17.53 15.02 -30.39
CA LEU A 459 17.73 15.90 -29.25
C LEU A 459 16.45 16.67 -28.92
N LEU A 460 16.02 16.60 -27.66
CA LEU A 460 14.88 17.31 -27.10
C LEU A 460 15.36 18.61 -26.44
N ASP A 461 14.89 19.76 -26.94
CA ASP A 461 15.06 21.07 -26.30
C ASP A 461 13.90 21.31 -25.32
N ALA A 462 14.19 21.50 -24.03
CA ALA A 462 13.19 21.67 -23.00
C ALA A 462 13.49 22.85 -22.06
N LYS A 463 12.42 23.60 -21.73
CA LYS A 463 12.39 24.60 -20.65
C LYS A 463 11.37 24.15 -19.64
N LEU A 464 11.79 23.92 -18.40
CA LEU A 464 10.98 23.31 -17.37
C LEU A 464 10.84 24.27 -16.17
N ALA A 465 9.63 24.41 -15.65
CA ALA A 465 9.40 25.14 -14.40
C ALA A 465 9.96 24.37 -13.19
N PRO A 466 10.16 25.03 -12.04
CA PRO A 466 10.58 24.36 -10.80
C PRO A 466 9.60 23.24 -10.41
N HIS A 467 10.12 22.08 -10.02
CA HIS A 467 9.33 20.92 -9.60
C HIS A 467 8.14 20.61 -10.52
N ALA A 468 8.29 20.80 -11.82
CA ALA A 468 7.24 20.53 -12.81
C ALA A 468 7.53 19.28 -13.61
N SER A 469 6.45 18.64 -14.06
CA SER A 469 6.48 17.48 -14.93
C SER A 469 5.67 17.72 -16.21
N TYR A 470 6.09 17.10 -17.30
CA TYR A 470 5.47 17.24 -18.62
C TYR A 470 5.38 15.87 -19.28
N ILE A 471 4.24 15.58 -19.91
CA ILE A 471 3.99 14.29 -20.57
C ILE A 471 3.78 14.52 -22.06
N LEU A 472 4.60 13.87 -22.86
CA LEU A 472 4.65 13.98 -24.32
C LEU A 472 4.27 12.66 -24.96
N TYR A 473 3.43 12.70 -25.98
CA TYR A 473 3.06 11.56 -26.81
C TYR A 473 3.50 11.78 -28.24
N SER A 474 4.06 10.77 -28.88
CA SER A 474 4.25 10.70 -30.33
C SER A 474 2.89 10.66 -31.03
N LYS A 475 2.77 11.34 -32.16
CA LYS A 475 1.51 11.36 -32.96
C LYS A 475 1.33 10.07 -33.74
#